data_5aa89387f7db165361abe1ee5157a8b3
#
_entry.id   5aa89387f7db165361abe1ee5157a8b3
#
_cell.length_a   1.000
_cell.length_b   1.000
_cell.length_c   1.000
_cell.angle_alpha   90.00
_cell.angle_beta   90.00
_cell.angle_gamma   90.00
#
_symmetry.space_group_name_H-M   'P 1'
#
loop_
_entity.id
_entity.type
_entity.pdbx_description
1 polymer ?
#
loop_
_entity_poly.entity_id
_entity_poly.type
_entity_poly.pdbx_seq_one_letter_code
_entity_poly.pdbx_strand_id
1 'polypeptide(L)'
;MSKNKFIKLHSKEDNSVIIARISKICLVTTDNDYSGKMTTVYFDDENIDSITVNETPEKIYQNIVELDNTDFLKLHSSDDNAVMIVNTEIISVISQSEEDGKNVTTMYFNNESIESASFNESPERIYKMMEITNNDVVTADNNETK
;
A
#
# COMPACT_ATOMS: atom_id res chain seq x y z
N MET A 1 -14.02 -5.46 -14.02
CA MET A 1 -12.60 -5.19 -14.18
C MET A 1 -12.18 -4.11 -13.21
N SER A 2 -11.31 -4.46 -12.30
CA SER A 2 -10.90 -3.53 -11.27
C SER A 2 -10.17 -2.32 -11.82
N LYS A 3 -9.55 -2.43 -12.99
CA LYS A 3 -8.76 -1.35 -13.57
C LYS A 3 -9.57 -0.09 -13.83
N ASN A 4 -10.88 -0.24 -14.02
CA ASN A 4 -11.73 0.90 -14.34
C ASN A 4 -12.59 1.36 -13.19
N LYS A 5 -12.26 0.94 -11.99
CA LYS A 5 -13.03 1.31 -10.82
C LYS A 5 -12.49 2.57 -10.19
N PHE A 6 -13.39 3.32 -9.57
CA PHE A 6 -13.05 4.57 -8.89
C PHE A 6 -13.52 4.50 -7.44
N ILE A 7 -12.87 5.30 -6.61
CA ILE A 7 -13.27 5.43 -5.21
C ILE A 7 -13.54 6.89 -4.93
N LYS A 8 -14.54 7.14 -4.09
CA LYS A 8 -14.92 8.49 -3.71
C LYS A 8 -14.32 8.80 -2.34
N LEU A 9 -13.56 9.89 -2.29
CA LEU A 9 -12.88 10.32 -1.09
C LEU A 9 -13.24 11.78 -0.82
N HIS A 10 -12.82 12.28 0.33
CA HIS A 10 -13.09 13.65 0.71
C HIS A 10 -11.80 14.33 1.15
N SER A 11 -11.53 15.49 0.60
CA SER A 11 -10.34 16.24 0.95
C SER A 11 -10.36 16.64 2.42
N LYS A 12 -9.22 16.49 3.08
CA LYS A 12 -9.13 16.89 4.48
C LYS A 12 -9.23 18.38 4.64
N GLU A 13 -8.81 19.14 3.65
CA GLU A 13 -8.78 20.60 3.76
C GLU A 13 -10.17 21.23 3.76
N ASP A 14 -11.02 20.81 2.83
CA ASP A 14 -12.31 21.48 2.67
C ASP A 14 -13.47 20.52 2.50
N ASN A 15 -13.22 19.22 2.72
CA ASN A 15 -14.24 18.19 2.62
C ASN A 15 -14.87 18.07 1.24
N SER A 16 -14.20 18.60 0.22
CA SER A 16 -14.70 18.46 -1.15
C SER A 16 -14.52 17.04 -1.65
N VAL A 17 -15.33 16.66 -2.62
CA VAL A 17 -15.33 15.31 -3.16
C VAL A 17 -14.14 15.11 -4.10
N ILE A 18 -13.48 13.97 -3.95
CA ILE A 18 -12.38 13.56 -4.81
C ILE A 18 -12.75 12.20 -5.37
N ILE A 19 -12.68 12.07 -6.69
CA ILE A 19 -12.91 10.77 -7.34
C ILE A 19 -11.58 10.29 -7.88
N ALA A 20 -11.10 9.18 -7.36
CA ALA A 20 -9.78 8.66 -7.71
C ALA A 20 -9.89 7.31 -8.38
N ARG A 21 -9.12 7.12 -9.45
CA ARG A 21 -9.03 5.82 -10.10
C ARG A 21 -8.20 4.90 -9.22
N ILE A 22 -8.77 3.77 -8.85
CA ILE A 22 -8.11 2.87 -7.90
C ILE A 22 -6.77 2.38 -8.43
N SER A 23 -6.68 2.08 -9.72
CA SER A 23 -5.44 1.56 -10.27
C SER A 23 -4.29 2.59 -10.24
N LYS A 24 -4.60 3.85 -10.02
CA LYS A 24 -3.57 4.89 -9.91
C LYS A 24 -3.12 5.14 -8.48
N ILE A 25 -3.76 4.51 -7.51
CA ILE A 25 -3.35 4.64 -6.11
C ILE A 25 -2.16 3.72 -5.88
N CYS A 26 -1.07 4.29 -5.36
CA CYS A 26 0.15 3.54 -5.07
C CYS A 26 0.19 3.10 -3.63
N LEU A 27 -0.08 4.02 -2.73
CA LEU A 27 0.14 3.78 -1.31
C LEU A 27 -0.80 4.68 -0.52
N VAL A 28 -1.35 4.14 0.57
CA VAL A 28 -2.14 4.91 1.51
C VAL A 28 -1.47 4.80 2.86
N THR A 29 -1.15 5.94 3.47
CA THR A 29 -0.43 5.94 4.74
C THR A 29 -1.20 6.72 5.80
N THR A 30 -0.85 6.46 7.06
CA THR A 30 -1.32 7.25 8.18
C THR A 30 -0.16 8.09 8.67
N ASP A 31 -0.34 9.39 8.68
CA ASP A 31 0.67 10.32 9.19
C ASP A 31 0.11 11.10 10.36
N ASN A 32 0.97 11.73 11.12
CA ASN A 32 0.56 12.57 12.24
C ASN A 32 0.93 14.01 11.97
N ASP A 33 0.03 14.91 12.29
CA ASP A 33 0.34 16.34 12.24
C ASP A 33 -0.20 16.99 13.52
N TYR A 34 -0.25 18.31 13.55
CA TYR A 34 -0.68 19.02 14.74
C TYR A 34 -2.12 18.70 15.12
N SER A 35 -2.94 18.36 14.17
CA SER A 35 -4.36 18.07 14.42
C SER A 35 -4.62 16.60 14.69
N GLY A 36 -3.58 15.74 14.65
CA GLY A 36 -3.71 14.33 14.92
C GLY A 36 -3.37 13.49 13.71
N LYS A 37 -4.03 12.34 13.59
CA LYS A 37 -3.75 11.43 12.49
C LYS A 37 -4.40 11.91 11.21
N MET A 38 -3.70 11.70 10.11
CA MET A 38 -4.25 12.02 8.81
C MET A 38 -3.88 10.93 7.82
N THR A 39 -4.71 10.80 6.79
CA THR A 39 -4.53 9.79 5.75
C THR A 39 -4.01 10.45 4.50
N THR A 40 -2.89 9.95 3.97
CA THR A 40 -2.31 10.46 2.74
C THR A 40 -2.40 9.38 1.69
N VAL A 41 -2.92 9.72 0.51
CA VAL A 41 -3.02 8.81 -0.63
C VAL A 41 -2.03 9.27 -1.69
N TYR A 42 -1.12 8.36 -2.06
CA TYR A 42 -0.09 8.65 -3.07
C TYR A 42 -0.50 8.04 -4.40
N PHE A 43 -0.25 8.78 -5.48
CA PHE A 43 -0.71 8.40 -6.82
C PHE A 43 0.45 8.19 -7.79
N ASP A 44 0.23 7.32 -8.76
CA ASP A 44 1.15 7.13 -9.88
C ASP A 44 0.73 8.08 -10.99
N ASP A 45 1.06 9.36 -10.84
CA ASP A 45 0.64 10.40 -11.79
C ASP A 45 1.61 11.57 -11.71
N GLU A 46 2.04 12.06 -12.87
CA GLU A 46 3.01 13.15 -12.94
C GLU A 46 2.49 14.45 -12.35
N ASN A 47 1.19 14.65 -12.42
CA ASN A 47 0.60 15.92 -12.05
C ASN A 47 0.19 16.03 -10.59
N ILE A 48 0.12 14.89 -9.90
CA ILE A 48 -0.28 14.91 -8.51
C ILE A 48 0.44 13.79 -7.77
N ASP A 49 1.19 14.16 -6.74
CA ASP A 49 1.92 13.17 -5.94
C ASP A 49 1.05 12.55 -4.88
N SER A 50 0.30 13.36 -4.15
CA SER A 50 -0.49 12.84 -3.06
C SER A 50 -1.60 13.84 -2.70
N ILE A 51 -2.59 13.32 -1.99
CA ILE A 51 -3.63 14.15 -1.39
C ILE A 51 -3.90 13.63 0.02
N THR A 52 -4.37 14.51 0.89
CA THR A 52 -4.75 14.14 2.25
C THR A 52 -6.26 14.09 2.31
N VAL A 53 -6.78 12.98 2.85
CA VAL A 53 -8.23 12.73 2.82
C VAL A 53 -8.74 12.45 4.22
N ASN A 54 -10.07 12.53 4.38
CA ASN A 54 -10.73 12.30 5.66
C ASN A 54 -10.91 10.82 5.98
N GLU A 55 -11.01 9.98 4.96
CA GLU A 55 -11.19 8.54 5.16
C GLU A 55 -9.96 7.91 5.78
N THR A 56 -10.16 6.89 6.63
CA THR A 56 -9.02 6.16 7.19
C THR A 56 -8.49 5.15 6.17
N PRO A 57 -7.23 4.71 6.33
CA PRO A 57 -6.71 3.67 5.43
C PRO A 57 -7.56 2.40 5.47
N GLU A 58 -8.06 2.01 6.65
CA GLU A 58 -8.90 0.83 6.76
C GLU A 58 -10.18 0.97 5.94
N LYS A 59 -10.78 2.17 6.00
CA LYS A 59 -12.00 2.40 5.24
C LYS A 59 -11.73 2.36 3.74
N ILE A 60 -10.63 2.94 3.32
CA ILE A 60 -10.24 2.93 1.91
C ILE A 60 -10.01 1.49 1.46
N TYR A 61 -9.28 0.72 2.25
CA TYR A 61 -9.02 -0.69 1.91
C TYR A 61 -10.33 -1.48 1.80
N GLN A 62 -11.24 -1.27 2.75
CA GLN A 62 -12.51 -1.97 2.72
C GLN A 62 -13.29 -1.65 1.45
N ASN A 63 -13.32 -0.38 1.07
CA ASN A 63 -14.00 0.03 -0.16
C ASN A 63 -13.36 -0.59 -1.40
N ILE A 64 -12.04 -0.66 -1.43
CA ILE A 64 -11.32 -1.25 -2.55
C ILE A 64 -11.65 -2.74 -2.66
N VAL A 65 -11.66 -3.44 -1.53
CA VAL A 65 -11.96 -4.87 -1.52
C VAL A 65 -13.40 -5.13 -1.98
N GLU A 66 -14.32 -4.27 -1.57
CA GLU A 66 -15.72 -4.41 -1.98
C GLU A 66 -15.91 -4.27 -3.48
N LEU A 67 -14.98 -3.62 -4.16
CA LEU A 67 -15.02 -3.48 -5.60
C LEU A 67 -14.26 -4.60 -6.30
N ASP A 68 -13.99 -5.69 -5.58
CA ASP A 68 -13.31 -6.87 -6.11
C ASP A 68 -11.89 -6.58 -6.59
N ASN A 69 -11.23 -5.60 -5.98
CA ASN A 69 -9.85 -5.31 -6.33
C ASN A 69 -8.94 -6.04 -5.35
N THR A 70 -8.14 -6.97 -5.88
CA THR A 70 -7.24 -7.77 -5.06
C THR A 70 -5.78 -7.38 -5.23
N ASP A 71 -5.51 -6.23 -5.84
CA ASP A 71 -4.14 -5.81 -6.10
C ASP A 71 -3.52 -5.04 -4.95
N PHE A 72 -4.22 -4.91 -3.83
CA PHE A 72 -3.73 -4.13 -2.69
C PHE A 72 -3.51 -5.00 -1.48
N LEU A 73 -2.50 -4.66 -0.70
CA LEU A 73 -2.19 -5.33 0.56
C LEU A 73 -2.38 -4.37 1.72
N LYS A 74 -2.88 -4.89 2.83
CA LYS A 74 -2.99 -4.13 4.05
C LYS A 74 -1.87 -4.58 4.98
N LEU A 75 -0.95 -3.68 5.26
CA LEU A 75 0.24 -3.96 6.04
C LEU A 75 0.38 -2.96 7.17
N HIS A 76 1.38 -3.15 7.99
CA HIS A 76 1.61 -2.28 9.15
C HIS A 76 3.03 -1.73 9.12
N SER A 77 3.14 -0.42 9.31
CA SER A 77 4.42 0.26 9.35
C SER A 77 5.29 -0.27 10.47
N SER A 78 6.58 -0.44 10.22
CA SER A 78 7.51 -0.90 11.26
C SER A 78 7.78 0.18 12.30
N ASP A 79 7.52 1.44 11.96
CA ASP A 79 7.80 2.54 12.90
C ASP A 79 6.75 2.66 13.99
N ASP A 80 5.48 2.70 13.60
CA ASP A 80 4.41 3.01 14.55
C ASP A 80 3.25 2.02 14.44
N ASN A 81 3.43 0.95 13.70
CA ASN A 81 2.41 -0.08 13.51
C ASN A 81 1.12 0.45 12.87
N ALA A 82 1.18 1.60 12.24
CA ALA A 82 0.01 2.15 11.56
C ALA A 82 -0.28 1.38 10.29
N VAL A 83 -1.56 1.33 9.92
CA VAL A 83 -1.98 0.62 8.72
C VAL A 83 -1.49 1.35 7.47
N MET A 84 -0.97 0.59 6.52
CA MET A 84 -0.58 1.09 5.21
C MET A 84 -1.18 0.18 4.15
N ILE A 85 -1.73 0.79 3.10
CA ILE A 85 -2.32 0.05 2.00
C ILE A 85 -1.40 0.20 0.80
N VAL A 86 -0.96 -0.92 0.24
CA VAL A 86 0.06 -0.93 -0.80
C VAL A 86 -0.48 -1.58 -2.06
N ASN A 87 -0.33 -0.87 -3.18
CA ASN A 87 -0.66 -1.42 -4.49
C ASN A 87 0.49 -2.32 -4.93
N THR A 88 0.21 -3.62 -5.12
CA THR A 88 1.28 -4.56 -5.46
C THR A 88 1.93 -4.27 -6.80
N GLU A 89 1.25 -3.53 -7.68
CA GLU A 89 1.79 -3.24 -9.00
C GLU A 89 3.01 -2.34 -8.98
N ILE A 90 3.21 -1.56 -7.91
CA ILE A 90 4.37 -0.68 -7.84
C ILE A 90 5.54 -1.29 -7.07
N ILE A 91 5.37 -2.49 -6.54
CA ILE A 91 6.43 -3.13 -5.74
C ILE A 91 7.50 -3.68 -6.67
N SER A 92 8.74 -3.26 -6.46
CA SER A 92 9.87 -3.77 -7.22
C SER A 92 10.58 -4.90 -6.50
N VAL A 93 10.86 -4.71 -5.21
CA VAL A 93 11.61 -5.68 -4.41
C VAL A 93 11.10 -5.68 -2.98
N ILE A 94 11.01 -6.85 -2.38
CA ILE A 94 10.69 -7.01 -0.97
C ILE A 94 11.88 -7.75 -0.34
N SER A 95 12.48 -7.15 0.68
CA SER A 95 13.64 -7.76 1.32
C SER A 95 13.53 -7.67 2.83
N GLN A 96 14.26 -8.54 3.50
CA GLN A 96 14.37 -8.49 4.95
C GLN A 96 15.63 -7.76 5.32
N SER A 97 15.53 -6.85 6.30
CA SER A 97 16.68 -6.14 6.80
C SER A 97 16.61 -6.12 8.32
N GLU A 98 17.65 -5.56 8.93
CA GLU A 98 17.72 -5.50 10.36
C GLU A 98 17.91 -4.07 10.80
N GLU A 99 17.08 -3.61 11.72
CA GLU A 99 17.18 -2.28 12.30
C GLU A 99 17.10 -2.40 13.81
N ASP A 100 18.11 -1.88 14.50
CA ASP A 100 18.15 -1.90 15.96
C ASP A 100 17.98 -3.31 16.53
N GLY A 101 18.60 -4.30 15.87
CA GLY A 101 18.55 -5.68 16.31
C GLY A 101 17.24 -6.39 16.01
N LYS A 102 16.39 -5.80 15.20
CA LYS A 102 15.08 -6.31 14.93
C LYS A 102 14.91 -6.48 13.41
N ASN A 103 14.29 -7.59 13.02
CA ASN A 103 14.04 -7.83 11.60
C ASN A 103 12.86 -6.97 11.13
N VAL A 104 13.04 -6.29 10.02
CA VAL A 104 11.97 -5.54 9.38
C VAL A 104 11.95 -5.89 7.90
N THR A 105 10.81 -5.68 7.27
CA THR A 105 10.66 -5.92 5.85
C THR A 105 10.68 -4.58 5.14
N THR A 106 11.54 -4.45 4.13
CA THR A 106 11.61 -3.23 3.33
C THR A 106 11.10 -3.52 1.94
N MET A 107 10.17 -2.71 1.47
CA MET A 107 9.71 -2.76 0.09
C MET A 107 10.27 -1.58 -0.66
N TYR A 108 10.72 -1.85 -1.87
CA TYR A 108 11.19 -0.80 -2.78
C TYR A 108 10.15 -0.66 -3.88
N PHE A 109 9.82 0.58 -4.19
CA PHE A 109 8.72 0.88 -5.11
C PHE A 109 9.22 1.51 -6.39
N ASN A 110 8.52 1.22 -7.47
CA ASN A 110 8.74 1.87 -8.75
C ASN A 110 7.87 3.11 -8.79
N ASN A 111 8.28 4.15 -8.05
CA ASN A 111 7.52 5.40 -7.97
C ASN A 111 8.46 6.51 -7.52
N GLU A 112 8.40 7.65 -8.21
CA GLU A 112 9.31 8.75 -7.92
C GLU A 112 9.09 9.39 -6.56
N SER A 113 7.85 9.41 -6.12
CA SER A 113 7.51 10.08 -4.86
C SER A 113 7.78 9.23 -3.64
N ILE A 114 7.78 7.91 -3.80
CA ILE A 114 7.96 6.99 -2.69
C ILE A 114 8.97 5.95 -3.11
N GLU A 115 10.15 5.98 -2.51
CA GLU A 115 11.19 5.02 -2.89
C GLU A 115 11.07 3.70 -2.15
N SER A 116 10.74 3.75 -0.88
CA SER A 116 10.67 2.54 -0.06
C SER A 116 9.85 2.78 1.18
N ALA A 117 9.46 1.66 1.82
CA ALA A 117 8.79 1.70 3.11
C ALA A 117 9.12 0.42 3.86
N SER A 118 9.03 0.48 5.18
CA SER A 118 9.34 -0.67 6.02
C SER A 118 8.11 -1.12 6.79
N PHE A 119 7.98 -2.45 6.93
CA PHE A 119 6.78 -3.06 7.45
C PHE A 119 7.09 -4.11 8.50
N ASN A 120 6.10 -4.37 9.37
CA ASN A 120 6.22 -5.39 10.41
C ASN A 120 6.04 -6.81 9.88
N GLU A 121 5.24 -6.98 8.84
CA GLU A 121 5.00 -8.30 8.26
C GLU A 121 6.27 -8.83 7.62
N SER A 122 6.54 -10.14 7.80
CA SER A 122 7.73 -10.76 7.22
C SER A 122 7.56 -10.92 5.70
N PRO A 123 8.68 -11.05 4.97
CA PRO A 123 8.56 -11.31 3.53
C PRO A 123 7.76 -12.57 3.23
N GLU A 124 7.91 -13.62 4.04
CA GLU A 124 7.15 -14.84 3.82
C GLU A 124 5.66 -14.63 3.98
N ARG A 125 5.28 -13.84 4.98
CA ARG A 125 3.87 -13.55 5.20
C ARG A 125 3.31 -12.75 4.04
N ILE A 126 4.06 -11.77 3.57
CA ILE A 126 3.62 -10.95 2.44
C ILE A 126 3.49 -11.81 1.19
N TYR A 127 4.45 -12.71 0.98
CA TYR A 127 4.40 -13.63 -0.15
C TYR A 127 3.11 -14.46 -0.14
N LYS A 128 2.76 -14.97 1.03
CA LYS A 128 1.53 -15.75 1.15
C LYS A 128 0.28 -14.91 0.91
N MET A 129 0.30 -13.67 1.37
CA MET A 129 -0.82 -12.78 1.11
C MET A 129 -1.01 -12.56 -0.39
N MET A 130 0.09 -12.41 -1.12
CA MET A 130 0.04 -12.24 -2.56
C MET A 130 -0.47 -13.49 -3.27
N GLU A 131 -0.05 -14.66 -2.81
CA GLU A 131 -0.53 -15.91 -3.38
C GLU A 131 -2.04 -16.03 -3.28
N ILE A 132 -2.57 -15.65 -2.13
CA ILE A 132 -4.00 -15.75 -1.88
C ILE A 132 -4.78 -14.76 -2.73
N THR A 133 -4.24 -13.56 -2.88
CA THR A 133 -5.01 -12.48 -3.50
C THR A 133 -4.95 -12.49 -5.02
N ASN A 134 -3.81 -12.80 -5.62
CA ASN A 134 -3.71 -12.63 -7.07
C ASN A 134 -3.05 -13.78 -7.83
N ASN A 135 -2.56 -14.79 -7.15
CA ASN A 135 -2.01 -15.97 -7.81
C ASN A 135 -0.87 -15.68 -8.77
N ASP A 136 -0.22 -14.54 -8.65
CA ASP A 136 0.81 -14.15 -9.60
C ASP A 136 2.21 -14.32 -9.07
N VAL A 137 2.38 -15.19 -8.08
CA VAL A 137 3.66 -15.37 -7.40
C VAL A 137 4.17 -16.77 -7.67
N VAL A 138 5.45 -16.87 -8.03
CA VAL A 138 6.08 -18.18 -8.21
C VAL A 138 7.31 -18.25 -7.34
N THR A 139 7.64 -19.47 -6.94
CA THR A 139 8.83 -19.74 -6.13
C THR A 139 9.95 -20.19 -7.03
N ALA A 140 11.07 -19.54 -6.92
CA ALA A 140 12.24 -19.86 -7.73
C ALA A 140 13.18 -20.81 -7.02
N ASP A 141 12.70 -21.50 -6.05
CA ASP A 141 13.51 -22.40 -5.32
C ASP A 141 13.90 -23.54 -6.13
N ASN A 142 14.85 -24.01 -5.93
CA ASN A 142 15.17 -24.97 -6.60
C ASN A 142 15.06 -26.15 -6.05
N ASN A 143 14.72 -26.09 -5.21
CA ASN A 143 14.41 -27.09 -4.71
C ASN A 143 13.63 -27.77 -5.36
N GLU A 144 13.26 -27.18 -6.02
CA GLU A 144 12.52 -27.64 -6.71
C GLU A 144 13.12 -28.28 -7.54
N THR A 145 13.81 -28.25 -7.55
CA THR A 145 14.37 -28.78 -8.27
C THR A 145 14.83 -29.77 -8.19
N LYS A 146 14.86 -29.74 -7.87
CA LYS A 146 15.23 -30.54 -7.86
C LYS A 146 15.21 -31.30 -7.72
#